data_17bdcb4cd1fd52cc8ca4ff529e28c7bf
#
_entry.id   17bdcb4cd1fd52cc8ca4ff529e28c7bf
#
_cell.length_a   1.000
_cell.length_b   1.000
_cell.length_c   1.000
_cell.angle_alpha   90.00
_cell.angle_beta   90.00
_cell.angle_gamma   90.00
#
_symmetry.space_group_name_H-M   'P 1'
#
loop_
_entity.id
_entity.type
_entity.pdbx_description
1 polymer ?
#
loop_
_entity_poly.entity_id
_entity_poly.type
_entity_poly.pdbx_seq_one_letter_code
_entity_poly.pdbx_strand_id
1 'polypeptide(L)'
;MRFLSPVRALVTAFLVCALAPAPAFCAPNNRAIRDQLVALYPLTRVGMNGLAGFDYTRVTEPGPILAVRLPGIYADVANTKNAIIETNYTNGQITQATGFAAAFGGNTSHSRTLAPNEKVYVTQITVKRDAAMFELLTVDVATLGDGRGTRYRAELNVKLPGLENMTPEDMKKTIDTVLTDPATASAVESKTIKLGMSPDEVKKSLGNPDKIVDLGAKQVYIYKDMKVVFLNSQVSDVQ
;
A
#
# COMPACT_ATOMS: atom_id res chain seq x y z
N MET A 1 3.57 -49.46 -86.30
CA MET A 1 4.57 -49.02 -85.33
C MET A 1 3.97 -47.81 -84.59
N ARG A 2 3.51 -48.07 -83.37
CA ARG A 2 2.93 -46.98 -82.52
C ARG A 2 3.78 -46.90 -81.26
N PHE A 3 4.40 -45.73 -81.04
CA PHE A 3 5.16 -45.44 -79.85
C PHE A 3 4.23 -44.95 -78.73
N LEU A 4 4.28 -45.70 -77.61
CA LEU A 4 3.61 -45.25 -76.38
C LEU A 4 4.58 -44.44 -75.56
N SER A 5 4.18 -43.21 -75.22
CA SER A 5 4.90 -42.32 -74.25
C SER A 5 4.50 -42.68 -72.83
N PRO A 6 5.44 -42.69 -71.85
CA PRO A 6 5.09 -42.86 -70.44
C PRO A 6 4.61 -41.54 -69.80
N VAL A 7 3.46 -41.63 -69.19
CA VAL A 7 2.87 -40.55 -68.35
C VAL A 7 3.69 -40.48 -67.05
N ARG A 8 4.31 -39.33 -66.81
CA ARG A 8 4.93 -38.99 -65.53
C ARG A 8 3.86 -38.61 -64.54
N ALA A 9 3.65 -39.43 -63.52
CA ALA A 9 2.80 -39.07 -62.38
C ALA A 9 3.58 -38.08 -61.44
N LEU A 10 3.05 -36.87 -61.33
CA LEU A 10 3.55 -35.85 -60.40
C LEU A 10 2.86 -36.08 -59.07
N VAL A 11 3.64 -36.61 -58.08
CA VAL A 11 3.16 -36.74 -56.71
C VAL A 11 3.35 -35.39 -56.01
N THR A 12 2.27 -34.66 -55.84
CA THR A 12 2.24 -33.41 -55.06
C THR A 12 2.11 -33.76 -53.57
N ALA A 13 3.21 -33.70 -52.85
CA ALA A 13 3.19 -33.81 -51.39
C ALA A 13 2.61 -32.53 -50.77
N PHE A 14 1.41 -32.60 -50.26
CA PHE A 14 0.83 -31.56 -49.43
C PHE A 14 1.48 -31.58 -48.05
N LEU A 15 2.38 -30.62 -47.80
CA LEU A 15 2.93 -30.34 -46.48
C LEU A 15 1.84 -29.64 -45.63
N VAL A 16 1.12 -30.39 -44.83
CA VAL A 16 0.17 -29.85 -43.85
C VAL A 16 1.02 -29.28 -42.71
N CYS A 17 1.29 -27.97 -42.77
CA CYS A 17 1.84 -27.22 -41.67
C CYS A 17 0.78 -27.11 -40.56
N ALA A 18 0.88 -27.97 -39.54
CA ALA A 18 0.03 -27.83 -38.33
C ALA A 18 0.40 -26.52 -37.65
N LEU A 19 -0.43 -25.49 -37.84
CA LEU A 19 -0.40 -24.29 -37.00
C LEU A 19 -0.82 -24.74 -35.58
N ALA A 20 0.14 -24.99 -34.72
CA ALA A 20 -0.12 -25.03 -33.27
C ALA A 20 -0.69 -23.67 -32.86
N PRO A 21 -1.85 -23.60 -32.16
CA PRO A 21 -2.30 -22.34 -31.65
C PRO A 21 -1.25 -21.79 -30.68
N ALA A 22 -0.71 -20.62 -31.00
CA ALA A 22 0.15 -19.91 -30.09
C ALA A 22 -0.63 -19.73 -28.75
N PRO A 23 0.02 -19.95 -27.58
CA PRO A 23 -0.66 -19.68 -26.33
C PRO A 23 -1.17 -18.24 -26.36
N ALA A 24 -2.47 -18.08 -26.29
CA ALA A 24 -3.06 -16.76 -26.12
C ALA A 24 -2.48 -16.19 -24.82
N PHE A 25 -1.56 -15.25 -24.95
CA PHE A 25 -1.15 -14.39 -23.82
C PHE A 25 -2.44 -13.69 -23.38
N CYS A 26 -3.08 -14.26 -22.36
CA CYS A 26 -4.21 -13.61 -21.70
C CYS A 26 -3.66 -12.32 -21.12
N ALA A 27 -4.02 -11.18 -21.69
CA ALA A 27 -3.70 -9.89 -21.10
C ALA A 27 -4.17 -9.91 -19.65
N PRO A 28 -3.37 -9.42 -18.69
CA PRO A 28 -3.73 -9.48 -17.27
C PRO A 28 -5.14 -8.91 -17.10
N ASN A 29 -6.02 -9.69 -16.48
CA ASN A 29 -7.41 -9.29 -16.27
C ASN A 29 -7.46 -8.30 -15.10
N ASN A 30 -7.04 -7.05 -15.35
CA ASN A 30 -7.02 -5.97 -14.37
C ASN A 30 -8.35 -5.81 -13.63
N ARG A 31 -9.45 -6.19 -14.25
CA ARG A 31 -10.78 -6.16 -13.64
C ARG A 31 -10.92 -7.24 -12.57
N ALA A 32 -10.53 -8.49 -12.86
CA ALA A 32 -10.59 -9.56 -11.87
C ALA A 32 -9.67 -9.30 -10.69
N ILE A 33 -8.46 -8.80 -10.94
CA ILE A 33 -7.51 -8.42 -9.88
C ILE A 33 -8.10 -7.28 -9.04
N ARG A 34 -8.68 -6.26 -9.69
CA ARG A 34 -9.36 -5.17 -8.98
C ARG A 34 -10.50 -5.69 -8.11
N ASP A 35 -11.31 -6.61 -8.61
CA ASP A 35 -12.44 -7.17 -7.87
C ASP A 35 -11.96 -7.98 -6.65
N GLN A 36 -10.84 -8.71 -6.76
CA GLN A 36 -10.17 -9.36 -5.61
C GLN A 36 -9.67 -8.35 -4.58
N LEU A 37 -9.02 -7.27 -5.03
CA LEU A 37 -8.55 -6.22 -4.14
C LEU A 37 -9.72 -5.48 -3.44
N VAL A 38 -10.82 -5.23 -4.15
CA VAL A 38 -12.03 -4.63 -3.55
C VAL A 38 -12.69 -5.57 -2.54
N ALA A 39 -12.61 -6.90 -2.75
CA ALA A 39 -13.08 -7.87 -1.75
C ALA A 39 -12.21 -7.86 -0.47
N LEU A 40 -10.91 -7.64 -0.59
CA LEU A 40 -9.99 -7.51 0.54
C LEU A 40 -10.10 -6.14 1.24
N TYR A 41 -10.31 -5.09 0.45
CA TYR A 41 -10.37 -3.69 0.89
C TYR A 41 -11.65 -3.02 0.35
N PRO A 42 -12.82 -3.29 0.96
CA PRO A 42 -14.09 -2.71 0.54
C PRO A 42 -14.04 -1.18 0.49
N LEU A 43 -14.61 -0.62 -0.58
CA LEU A 43 -14.51 0.82 -0.83
C LEU A 43 -15.48 1.62 0.03
N THR A 44 -14.99 2.74 0.53
CA THR A 44 -15.81 3.78 1.17
C THR A 44 -16.47 4.63 0.09
N ARG A 45 -17.77 4.87 0.24
CA ARG A 45 -18.49 5.82 -0.61
C ARG A 45 -18.54 7.20 0.02
N VAL A 46 -18.30 8.20 -0.81
CA VAL A 46 -18.40 9.62 -0.44
C VAL A 46 -19.60 10.27 -1.12
N GLY A 47 -20.03 11.40 -0.60
CA GLY A 47 -21.13 12.15 -1.17
C GLY A 47 -20.84 12.68 -2.57
N MET A 48 -21.86 13.22 -3.21
CA MET A 48 -21.74 13.94 -4.48
C MET A 48 -22.31 15.34 -4.33
N ASN A 49 -21.66 16.33 -4.92
CA ASN A 49 -22.09 17.72 -5.04
C ASN A 49 -22.64 18.01 -6.45
N GLY A 50 -23.65 17.27 -6.87
CA GLY A 50 -24.24 17.40 -8.20
C GLY A 50 -23.18 17.30 -9.30
N LEU A 51 -23.09 18.32 -10.17
CA LEU A 51 -22.10 18.39 -11.27
C LEU A 51 -20.68 18.75 -10.80
N ALA A 52 -20.49 19.14 -9.54
CA ALA A 52 -19.18 19.52 -9.01
C ALA A 52 -18.30 18.33 -8.64
N GLY A 53 -18.82 17.10 -8.72
CA GLY A 53 -18.09 15.87 -8.45
C GLY A 53 -18.26 15.35 -7.03
N PHE A 54 -17.24 14.64 -6.51
CA PHE A 54 -17.29 14.01 -5.21
C PHE A 54 -17.15 15.01 -4.06
N ASP A 55 -17.91 14.78 -3.01
CA ASP A 55 -17.79 15.49 -1.72
C ASP A 55 -17.10 14.58 -0.71
N TYR A 56 -15.80 14.69 -0.63
CA TYR A 56 -14.96 13.87 0.26
C TYR A 56 -15.11 14.25 1.75
N THR A 57 -15.76 15.38 2.08
CA THR A 57 -16.05 15.72 3.48
C THR A 57 -17.18 14.85 4.04
N ARG A 58 -18.05 14.35 3.18
CA ARG A 58 -19.22 13.54 3.53
C ARG A 58 -19.04 12.08 3.12
N VAL A 59 -18.75 11.23 4.08
CA VAL A 59 -18.78 9.77 3.91
C VAL A 59 -20.23 9.29 4.01
N THR A 60 -20.73 8.62 2.99
CA THR A 60 -22.11 8.10 2.92
C THR A 60 -22.22 6.63 3.30
N GLU A 61 -21.24 5.83 2.90
CA GLU A 61 -21.12 4.43 3.27
C GLU A 61 -19.65 4.18 3.65
N PRO A 62 -19.34 4.09 4.96
CA PRO A 62 -17.96 3.83 5.38
C PRO A 62 -17.58 2.38 5.10
N GLY A 63 -16.43 2.19 4.47
CA GLY A 63 -15.74 0.91 4.38
C GLY A 63 -14.87 0.65 5.63
N PRO A 64 -14.07 -0.42 5.63
CA PRO A 64 -13.13 -0.70 6.69
C PRO A 64 -12.14 0.45 6.89
N ILE A 65 -11.81 0.72 8.14
CA ILE A 65 -10.76 1.66 8.50
C ILE A 65 -9.43 0.91 8.43
N LEU A 66 -8.45 1.51 7.75
CA LEU A 66 -7.07 1.05 7.73
C LEU A 66 -6.18 2.06 8.47
N ALA A 67 -5.01 1.61 8.91
CA ALA A 67 -3.97 2.44 9.49
C ALA A 67 -2.76 2.48 8.56
N VAL A 68 -2.21 3.67 8.36
CA VAL A 68 -0.94 3.88 7.65
C VAL A 68 0.20 3.38 8.53
N ARG A 69 1.10 2.55 8.00
CA ARG A 69 2.24 2.03 8.77
C ARG A 69 3.52 2.83 8.60
N LEU A 70 3.72 3.40 7.43
CA LEU A 70 4.96 4.07 7.07
C LEU A 70 4.74 5.57 6.89
N PRO A 71 5.65 6.42 7.37
CA PRO A 71 5.57 7.86 7.12
C PRO A 71 5.89 8.18 5.65
N GLY A 72 5.46 9.35 5.19
CA GLY A 72 5.86 9.89 3.89
C GLY A 72 4.82 9.76 2.78
N ILE A 73 3.64 9.19 3.05
CA ILE A 73 2.52 9.22 2.10
C ILE A 73 2.00 10.66 2.00
N TYR A 74 2.10 11.23 0.81
CA TYR A 74 1.69 12.60 0.56
C TYR A 74 0.18 12.71 0.42
N ALA A 75 -0.40 13.70 1.07
CA ALA A 75 -1.84 13.94 1.08
C ALA A 75 -2.15 15.43 0.90
N ASP A 76 -3.22 15.73 0.18
CA ASP A 76 -3.72 17.09 -0.02
C ASP A 76 -5.19 17.20 0.43
N VAL A 77 -5.66 18.41 0.59
CA VAL A 77 -7.06 18.72 0.93
C VAL A 77 -7.99 18.03 -0.07
N ALA A 78 -8.94 17.25 0.45
CA ALA A 78 -9.70 16.29 -0.36
C ALA A 78 -10.56 16.95 -1.46
N ASN A 79 -11.09 18.13 -1.23
CA ASN A 79 -11.93 18.86 -2.21
C ASN A 79 -11.14 19.87 -3.04
N THR A 80 -9.83 19.71 -3.16
CA THR A 80 -9.02 20.55 -4.05
C THR A 80 -9.20 20.11 -5.52
N LYS A 81 -9.05 21.07 -6.43
CA LYS A 81 -8.96 20.79 -7.87
C LYS A 81 -7.53 20.44 -8.31
N ASN A 82 -6.58 20.47 -7.38
CA ASN A 82 -5.19 20.16 -7.66
C ASN A 82 -5.02 18.66 -7.89
N ALA A 83 -4.11 18.30 -8.78
CA ALA A 83 -3.67 16.92 -8.90
C ALA A 83 -2.96 16.50 -7.61
N ILE A 84 -3.29 15.31 -7.11
CA ILE A 84 -2.62 14.74 -5.96
C ILE A 84 -1.26 14.19 -6.40
N ILE A 85 -0.25 14.39 -5.57
CA ILE A 85 1.07 13.80 -5.80
C ILE A 85 1.01 12.33 -5.46
N GLU A 86 1.16 11.47 -6.48
CA GLU A 86 1.20 10.02 -6.31
C GLU A 86 2.41 9.63 -5.45
N THR A 87 2.18 8.85 -4.42
CA THR A 87 3.22 8.25 -3.58
C THR A 87 3.42 6.81 -3.99
N ASN A 88 4.66 6.40 -4.27
CA ASN A 88 4.99 5.02 -4.61
C ASN A 88 5.51 4.27 -3.37
N TYR A 89 5.02 3.06 -3.18
CA TYR A 89 5.54 2.11 -2.22
C TYR A 89 6.19 0.93 -2.96
N THR A 90 7.44 0.64 -2.64
CA THR A 90 8.20 -0.47 -3.21
C THR A 90 9.12 -1.07 -2.15
N ASN A 91 8.94 -2.35 -1.83
CA ASN A 91 9.84 -3.11 -0.94
C ASN A 91 10.17 -2.40 0.39
N GLY A 92 9.16 -1.88 1.07
CA GLY A 92 9.34 -1.20 2.36
C GLY A 92 9.71 0.28 2.28
N GLN A 93 9.89 0.83 1.08
CA GLN A 93 10.28 2.22 0.87
C GLN A 93 9.16 3.04 0.26
N ILE A 94 8.98 4.25 0.80
CA ILE A 94 8.08 5.27 0.26
C ILE A 94 8.90 6.25 -0.58
N THR A 95 8.46 6.50 -1.81
CA THR A 95 9.03 7.51 -2.70
C THR A 95 7.90 8.32 -3.33
N GLN A 96 8.14 9.60 -3.58
CA GLN A 96 7.19 10.42 -4.32
C GLN A 96 7.37 10.19 -5.81
N ALA A 97 6.27 10.18 -6.56
CA ALA A 97 6.37 10.19 -8.01
C ALA A 97 6.97 11.53 -8.45
N THR A 98 8.14 11.46 -9.08
CA THR A 98 8.74 12.60 -9.77
C THR A 98 8.01 12.79 -11.10
N GLY A 99 6.86 13.44 -11.08
CA GLY A 99 6.05 13.70 -12.25
C GLY A 99 5.98 15.19 -12.58
N PHE A 100 5.40 15.47 -13.75
CA PHE A 100 5.15 16.82 -14.26
C PHE A 100 4.43 17.73 -13.24
N ALA A 101 3.51 17.17 -12.44
CA ALA A 101 2.80 17.91 -11.39
C ALA A 101 3.73 18.38 -10.26
N ALA A 102 4.76 17.62 -9.90
CA ALA A 102 5.77 18.02 -8.92
C ALA A 102 6.68 19.13 -9.44
N ALA A 103 6.93 19.14 -10.77
CA ALA A 103 7.78 20.14 -11.42
C ALA A 103 7.08 21.50 -11.62
N PHE A 104 5.75 21.53 -11.70
CA PHE A 104 4.95 22.75 -11.89
C PHE A 104 4.33 23.32 -10.61
N GLY A 105 4.79 22.85 -9.43
CA GLY A 105 4.43 23.44 -8.15
C GLY A 105 2.92 23.55 -7.97
N GLY A 106 2.21 22.43 -7.92
CA GLY A 106 0.83 22.43 -7.42
C GLY A 106 0.82 23.20 -6.10
N ASN A 107 -0.19 24.02 -5.87
CA ASN A 107 -0.28 24.85 -4.68
C ASN A 107 -0.28 23.93 -3.43
N THR A 108 0.94 23.69 -2.88
CA THR A 108 1.21 22.76 -1.78
C THR A 108 0.89 23.37 -0.41
N SER A 109 0.28 24.56 -0.36
CA SER A 109 0.06 25.32 0.88
C SER A 109 -0.82 24.60 1.91
N HIS A 110 -1.54 23.55 1.50
CA HIS A 110 -2.38 22.74 2.38
C HIS A 110 -2.04 21.24 2.33
N SER A 111 -0.92 20.88 1.73
CA SER A 111 -0.48 19.50 1.64
C SER A 111 0.31 19.09 2.89
N ARG A 112 0.24 17.81 3.24
CA ARG A 112 0.99 17.22 4.34
C ARG A 112 1.32 15.76 4.04
N THR A 113 2.12 15.14 4.87
CA THR A 113 2.29 13.68 4.88
C THR A 113 1.36 13.05 5.91
N LEU A 114 0.85 11.85 5.62
CA LEU A 114 0.13 11.05 6.59
C LEU A 114 1.11 10.54 7.65
N ALA A 115 0.68 10.57 8.90
CA ALA A 115 1.45 10.05 10.02
C ALA A 115 1.32 8.53 10.14
N PRO A 116 2.31 7.83 10.72
CA PRO A 116 2.12 6.43 11.12
C PRO A 116 0.92 6.30 12.06
N ASN A 117 0.16 5.21 11.89
CA ASN A 117 -1.11 4.92 12.59
C ASN A 117 -2.26 5.88 12.27
N GLU A 118 -2.08 6.81 11.34
CA GLU A 118 -3.19 7.63 10.88
C GLU A 118 -4.24 6.76 10.18
N LYS A 119 -5.49 6.96 10.56
CA LYS A 119 -6.63 6.18 10.07
C LYS A 119 -7.13 6.71 8.74
N VAL A 120 -7.32 5.80 7.80
CA VAL A 120 -7.77 6.12 6.44
C VAL A 120 -8.85 5.16 5.98
N TYR A 121 -9.68 5.64 5.07
CA TYR A 121 -10.56 4.85 4.22
C TYR A 121 -9.92 4.64 2.85
N VAL A 122 -10.34 3.59 2.15
CA VAL A 122 -10.06 3.41 0.71
C VAL A 122 -11.29 3.85 -0.06
N THR A 123 -11.14 4.83 -0.95
CA THR A 123 -12.25 5.33 -1.79
C THR A 123 -12.20 4.80 -3.20
N GLN A 124 -11.01 4.47 -3.70
CA GLN A 124 -10.83 3.89 -5.04
C GLN A 124 -9.63 2.95 -5.07
N ILE A 125 -9.74 1.90 -5.91
CA ILE A 125 -8.62 1.03 -6.28
C ILE A 125 -8.53 0.97 -7.79
N THR A 126 -7.34 1.28 -8.34
CA THR A 126 -7.03 1.19 -9.76
C THR A 126 -5.86 0.24 -9.95
N VAL A 127 -6.04 -0.79 -10.79
CA VAL A 127 -4.98 -1.75 -11.11
C VAL A 127 -4.19 -1.25 -12.30
N LYS A 128 -2.88 -1.12 -12.13
CA LYS A 128 -1.89 -0.87 -13.15
C LYS A 128 -1.17 -2.19 -13.49
N ARG A 129 -0.27 -2.20 -14.45
CA ARG A 129 0.41 -3.42 -14.94
C ARG A 129 1.09 -4.23 -13.83
N ASP A 130 1.80 -3.55 -12.93
CA ASP A 130 2.64 -4.14 -11.86
C ASP A 130 2.39 -3.46 -10.51
N ALA A 131 1.22 -2.84 -10.35
CA ALA A 131 0.90 -2.07 -9.17
C ALA A 131 -0.62 -1.95 -8.96
N ALA A 132 -1.01 -1.73 -7.72
CA ALA A 132 -2.34 -1.29 -7.35
C ALA A 132 -2.26 0.11 -6.72
N MET A 133 -3.00 1.05 -7.29
CA MET A 133 -3.13 2.40 -6.76
C MET A 133 -4.36 2.47 -5.87
N PHE A 134 -4.16 2.89 -4.64
CA PHE A 134 -5.19 3.14 -3.64
C PHE A 134 -5.40 4.64 -3.48
N GLU A 135 -6.64 5.09 -3.65
CA GLU A 135 -7.02 6.41 -3.21
C GLU A 135 -7.46 6.32 -1.74
N LEU A 136 -6.77 7.06 -0.89
CA LEU A 136 -6.96 7.08 0.56
C LEU A 136 -7.63 8.38 0.98
N LEU A 137 -8.52 8.30 1.97
CA LEU A 137 -9.19 9.44 2.58
C LEU A 137 -9.05 9.37 4.10
N THR A 138 -8.56 10.42 4.76
CA THR A 138 -8.44 10.40 6.23
C THR A 138 -9.79 10.22 6.90
N VAL A 139 -9.81 9.45 8.00
CA VAL A 139 -11.03 9.26 8.82
C VAL A 139 -11.35 10.53 9.57
N ASP A 140 -10.33 11.16 10.14
CA ASP A 140 -10.50 12.38 10.93
C ASP A 140 -10.70 13.61 10.04
N VAL A 141 -11.55 14.52 10.49
CA VAL A 141 -11.77 15.82 9.88
C VAL A 141 -10.80 16.82 10.50
N ALA A 142 -9.94 17.39 9.70
CA ALA A 142 -9.06 18.47 10.10
C ALA A 142 -9.74 19.82 9.91
N THR A 143 -9.37 20.81 10.70
CA THR A 143 -9.82 22.19 10.54
C THR A 143 -8.73 23.01 9.85
N LEU A 144 -9.07 23.63 8.73
CA LEU A 144 -8.17 24.54 8.02
C LEU A 144 -8.06 25.88 8.77
N GLY A 145 -7.05 26.69 8.42
CA GLY A 145 -6.84 28.01 9.02
C GLY A 145 -8.00 28.99 8.84
N ASP A 146 -8.89 28.75 7.90
CA ASP A 146 -10.13 29.51 7.68
C ASP A 146 -11.35 28.96 8.45
N GLY A 147 -11.16 27.96 9.32
CA GLY A 147 -12.20 27.34 10.14
C GLY A 147 -13.01 26.25 9.42
N ARG A 148 -12.78 25.97 8.13
CA ARG A 148 -13.48 24.92 7.40
C ARG A 148 -12.98 23.55 7.79
N GLY A 149 -13.91 22.61 8.01
CA GLY A 149 -13.58 21.20 8.16
C GLY A 149 -13.21 20.58 6.81
N THR A 150 -12.17 19.78 6.79
CA THR A 150 -11.75 19.03 5.61
C THR A 150 -11.20 17.67 5.99
N ARG A 151 -11.11 16.77 4.99
CA ARG A 151 -10.32 15.54 5.05
C ARG A 151 -9.14 15.68 4.10
N TYR A 152 -8.15 14.82 4.27
CA TYR A 152 -7.02 14.73 3.34
C TYR A 152 -7.17 13.51 2.46
N ARG A 153 -6.82 13.66 1.18
CA ARG A 153 -6.81 12.60 0.18
C ARG A 153 -5.38 12.33 -0.27
N ALA A 154 -5.04 11.07 -0.43
CA ALA A 154 -3.73 10.63 -0.88
C ALA A 154 -3.87 9.56 -1.96
N GLU A 155 -2.91 9.49 -2.88
CA GLU A 155 -2.76 8.41 -3.85
C GLU A 155 -1.53 7.59 -3.51
N LEU A 156 -1.74 6.32 -3.14
CA LEU A 156 -0.70 5.37 -2.82
C LEU A 156 -0.63 4.27 -3.88
N ASN A 157 0.46 4.23 -4.61
CA ASN A 157 0.73 3.25 -5.65
C ASN A 157 1.62 2.14 -5.08
N VAL A 158 1.03 1.01 -4.73
CA VAL A 158 1.74 -0.16 -4.18
C VAL A 158 2.27 -1.00 -5.34
N LYS A 159 3.58 -1.12 -5.46
CA LYS A 159 4.22 -1.99 -6.44
C LYS A 159 4.04 -3.46 -6.06
N LEU A 160 3.51 -4.24 -7.00
CA LEU A 160 3.19 -5.65 -6.87
C LEU A 160 3.76 -6.40 -8.09
N PRO A 161 5.07 -6.67 -8.11
CA PRO A 161 5.70 -7.34 -9.25
C PRO A 161 5.05 -8.71 -9.50
N GLY A 162 4.68 -8.98 -10.75
CA GLY A 162 4.00 -10.24 -11.11
C GLY A 162 2.54 -10.30 -10.63
N LEU A 163 1.89 -9.15 -10.47
CA LEU A 163 0.52 -8.99 -9.95
C LEU A 163 -0.50 -9.96 -10.60
N GLU A 164 -0.34 -10.25 -11.88
CA GLU A 164 -1.22 -11.17 -12.63
C GLU A 164 -1.16 -12.62 -12.12
N ASN A 165 -0.11 -12.99 -11.39
CA ASN A 165 0.12 -14.33 -10.85
C ASN A 165 0.08 -14.37 -9.32
N MET A 166 -0.18 -13.24 -8.67
CA MET A 166 -0.25 -13.18 -7.20
C MET A 166 -1.57 -13.74 -6.68
N THR A 167 -1.49 -14.47 -5.58
CA THR A 167 -2.69 -14.85 -4.82
C THR A 167 -3.25 -13.64 -4.05
N PRO A 168 -4.55 -13.62 -3.70
CA PRO A 168 -5.11 -12.58 -2.83
C PRO A 168 -4.35 -12.43 -1.51
N GLU A 169 -3.87 -13.54 -0.93
CA GLU A 169 -3.09 -13.57 0.30
C GLU A 169 -1.73 -12.90 0.13
N ASP A 170 -1.04 -13.13 -0.98
CA ASP A 170 0.26 -12.50 -1.27
C ASP A 170 0.10 -11.00 -1.53
N MET A 171 -0.96 -10.61 -2.27
CA MET A 171 -1.31 -9.19 -2.44
C MET A 171 -1.56 -8.53 -1.09
N LYS A 172 -2.40 -9.16 -0.25
CA LYS A 172 -2.71 -8.65 1.09
C LYS A 172 -1.46 -8.53 1.95
N LYS A 173 -0.60 -9.55 1.99
CA LYS A 173 0.65 -9.54 2.75
C LYS A 173 1.54 -8.35 2.37
N THR A 174 1.65 -8.05 1.09
CA THR A 174 2.45 -6.92 0.62
C THR A 174 1.80 -5.58 0.98
N ILE A 175 0.49 -5.45 0.78
CA ILE A 175 -0.24 -4.21 1.09
C ILE A 175 -0.26 -3.95 2.61
N ASP A 176 -0.42 -4.98 3.45
CA ASP A 176 -0.43 -4.87 4.91
C ASP A 176 0.89 -4.35 5.48
N THR A 177 1.97 -4.32 4.71
CA THR A 177 3.22 -3.69 5.12
C THR A 177 3.14 -2.16 5.14
N VAL A 178 2.22 -1.57 4.40
CA VAL A 178 2.03 -0.11 4.31
C VAL A 178 0.64 0.34 4.79
N LEU A 179 -0.40 -0.47 4.56
CA LEU A 179 -1.78 -0.24 5.02
C LEU A 179 -2.25 -1.49 5.75
N THR A 180 -2.66 -1.38 7.00
CA THR A 180 -3.06 -2.55 7.80
C THR A 180 -4.29 -2.24 8.65
N ASP A 181 -4.85 -3.27 9.27
CA ASP A 181 -5.89 -3.11 10.27
C ASP A 181 -5.37 -2.30 11.47
N PRO A 182 -6.15 -1.34 12.02
CA PRO A 182 -5.71 -0.49 13.13
C PRO A 182 -5.34 -1.27 14.40
N ALA A 183 -5.99 -2.40 14.67
CA ALA A 183 -5.63 -3.23 15.82
C ALA A 183 -4.26 -3.88 15.63
N THR A 184 -3.95 -4.33 14.41
CA THR A 184 -2.63 -4.87 14.04
C THR A 184 -1.56 -3.78 14.11
N ALA A 185 -1.85 -2.57 13.61
CA ALA A 185 -0.95 -1.42 13.68
C ALA A 185 -0.60 -1.07 15.13
N SER A 186 -1.61 -0.97 16.00
CA SER A 186 -1.44 -0.68 17.42
C SER A 186 -0.68 -1.78 18.16
N ALA A 187 -0.89 -3.04 17.79
CA ALA A 187 -0.16 -4.18 18.39
C ALA A 187 1.33 -4.16 18.03
N VAL A 188 1.69 -3.71 16.83
CA VAL A 188 3.09 -3.54 16.42
C VAL A 188 3.73 -2.35 17.14
N GLU A 189 3.02 -1.23 17.26
CA GLU A 189 3.51 -0.06 17.99
C GLU A 189 3.74 -0.37 19.46
N SER A 190 2.84 -1.13 20.09
CA SER A 190 3.00 -1.55 21.48
C SER A 190 4.18 -2.49 21.72
N LYS A 191 4.72 -3.12 20.67
CA LYS A 191 5.92 -3.97 20.73
C LYS A 191 7.20 -3.22 20.33
N THR A 192 7.10 -1.97 19.88
CA THR A 192 8.26 -1.19 19.46
C THR A 192 8.88 -0.47 20.66
N ILE A 193 10.15 -0.74 20.91
CA ILE A 193 10.92 -0.05 21.95
C ILE A 193 11.51 1.23 21.37
N LYS A 194 11.27 2.34 22.05
CA LYS A 194 11.80 3.66 21.69
C LYS A 194 12.81 4.11 22.75
N LEU A 195 13.83 4.87 22.34
CA LEU A 195 14.73 5.52 23.28
C LEU A 195 13.94 6.43 24.23
N GLY A 196 14.32 6.45 25.48
CA GLY A 196 13.66 7.23 26.53
C GLY A 196 12.47 6.54 27.21
N MET A 197 12.02 5.36 26.74
CA MET A 197 10.99 4.59 27.44
C MET A 197 11.47 4.14 28.82
N SER A 198 10.56 4.12 29.79
CA SER A 198 10.82 3.58 31.12
C SER A 198 10.83 2.03 31.14
N PRO A 199 11.44 1.39 32.16
CA PRO A 199 11.41 -0.06 32.32
C PRO A 199 10.00 -0.66 32.34
N ASP A 200 9.02 0.05 32.91
CA ASP A 200 7.62 -0.41 32.98
C ASP A 200 6.93 -0.33 31.63
N GLU A 201 7.19 0.70 30.82
CA GLU A 201 6.69 0.79 29.45
C GLU A 201 7.27 -0.32 28.59
N VAL A 202 8.57 -0.64 28.75
CA VAL A 202 9.21 -1.76 28.05
C VAL A 202 8.58 -3.10 28.44
N LYS A 203 8.35 -3.35 29.74
CA LYS A 203 7.66 -4.56 30.20
C LYS A 203 6.23 -4.63 29.68
N LYS A 204 5.52 -3.50 29.61
CA LYS A 204 4.16 -3.45 29.03
C LYS A 204 4.18 -3.79 27.54
N SER A 205 5.22 -3.40 26.81
CA SER A 205 5.36 -3.61 25.39
C SER A 205 5.86 -5.02 25.01
N LEU A 206 6.86 -5.53 25.73
CA LEU A 206 7.53 -6.81 25.42
C LEU A 206 7.17 -7.96 26.37
N GLY A 207 6.51 -7.66 27.47
CA GLY A 207 6.34 -8.60 28.57
C GLY A 207 7.53 -8.59 29.53
N ASN A 208 7.55 -9.54 30.48
CA ASN A 208 8.67 -9.65 31.41
C ASN A 208 9.93 -10.13 30.68
N PRO A 209 11.11 -9.55 30.97
CA PRO A 209 12.36 -10.04 30.42
C PRO A 209 12.74 -11.41 31.02
N ASP A 210 13.48 -12.22 30.28
CA ASP A 210 14.01 -13.49 30.75
C ASP A 210 15.03 -13.29 31.88
N LYS A 211 15.80 -12.19 31.83
CA LYS A 211 16.78 -11.84 32.84
C LYS A 211 16.95 -10.32 32.95
N ILE A 212 17.10 -9.84 34.18
CA ILE A 212 17.44 -8.45 34.48
C ILE A 212 18.86 -8.44 35.07
N VAL A 213 19.72 -7.58 34.51
CA VAL A 213 21.03 -7.26 35.07
C VAL A 213 20.97 -5.83 35.55
N ASP A 214 21.13 -5.63 36.85
CA ASP A 214 21.12 -4.31 37.49
C ASP A 214 22.54 -3.94 37.87
N LEU A 215 23.02 -2.80 37.37
CA LEU A 215 24.34 -2.24 37.62
C LEU A 215 24.25 -0.81 38.21
N GLY A 216 23.18 -0.57 38.97
CA GLY A 216 22.90 0.75 39.55
C GLY A 216 22.25 1.69 38.54
N ALA A 217 22.96 2.70 38.08
CA ALA A 217 22.45 3.65 37.10
C ALA A 217 22.17 3.01 35.71
N LYS A 218 22.75 1.83 35.46
CA LYS A 218 22.58 1.09 34.23
C LYS A 218 21.85 -0.24 34.50
N GLN A 219 20.73 -0.48 33.82
CA GLN A 219 20.02 -1.76 33.85
C GLN A 219 19.97 -2.36 32.42
N VAL A 220 20.02 -3.68 32.33
CA VAL A 220 19.91 -4.40 31.07
C VAL A 220 18.82 -5.45 31.19
N TYR A 221 17.78 -5.33 30.39
CA TYR A 221 16.74 -6.35 30.25
C TYR A 221 17.09 -7.26 29.08
N ILE A 222 17.17 -8.54 29.34
CA ILE A 222 17.50 -9.55 28.34
C ILE A 222 16.22 -10.30 27.98
N TYR A 223 15.86 -10.26 26.71
CA TYR A 223 14.81 -11.03 26.08
C TYR A 223 15.43 -12.06 25.15
N LYS A 224 14.63 -12.99 24.63
CA LYS A 224 15.09 -14.08 23.78
C LYS A 224 15.92 -13.60 22.56
N ASP A 225 15.48 -12.52 21.93
CA ASP A 225 16.04 -12.06 20.65
C ASP A 225 16.66 -10.65 20.73
N MET A 226 16.67 -10.03 21.92
CA MET A 226 17.20 -8.66 22.07
C MET A 226 17.61 -8.33 23.51
N LYS A 227 18.42 -7.29 23.64
CA LYS A 227 18.77 -6.68 24.95
C LYS A 227 18.37 -5.22 24.93
N VAL A 228 17.65 -4.78 25.97
CA VAL A 228 17.29 -3.38 26.16
C VAL A 228 18.13 -2.80 27.29
N VAL A 229 18.89 -1.77 26.99
CA VAL A 229 19.79 -1.09 27.92
C VAL A 229 19.13 0.17 28.42
N PHE A 230 19.02 0.30 29.73
CA PHE A 230 18.53 1.51 30.40
C PHE A 230 19.69 2.26 31.05
N LEU A 231 19.66 3.57 30.96
CA LEU A 231 20.51 4.48 31.72
C LEU A 231 19.59 5.47 32.45
N ASN A 232 19.76 5.59 33.77
CA ASN A 232 18.88 6.41 34.59
C ASN A 232 17.38 6.13 34.39
N SER A 233 17.02 4.84 34.34
CA SER A 233 15.65 4.38 34.16
C SER A 233 14.99 4.78 32.80
N GLN A 234 15.81 5.04 31.79
CA GLN A 234 15.33 5.30 30.43
C GLN A 234 16.08 4.43 29.42
N VAL A 235 15.40 3.92 28.39
CA VAL A 235 16.04 3.19 27.31
C VAL A 235 17.06 4.07 26.61
N SER A 236 18.30 3.63 26.65
CA SER A 236 19.45 4.29 26.00
C SER A 236 19.94 3.55 24.76
N ASP A 237 19.69 2.23 24.69
CA ASP A 237 20.14 1.40 23.56
C ASP A 237 19.33 0.10 23.49
N VAL A 238 19.25 -0.48 22.29
CA VAL A 238 18.64 -1.80 22.01
C VAL A 238 19.61 -2.58 21.12
N GLN A 239 19.99 -3.78 21.56
CA GLN A 239 20.98 -4.65 20.91
C GLN A 239 20.42 -6.02 20.55
#